data_bc5ee27635b6e5804aa39ec8d7397a2e
#
_entry.id   bc5ee27635b6e5804aa39ec8d7397a2e
#
_cell.length_a   1.000
_cell.length_b   1.000
_cell.length_c   1.000
_cell.angle_alpha   90.00
_cell.angle_beta   90.00
_cell.angle_gamma   90.00
#
_symmetry.space_group_name_H-M   'P 1'
#
loop_
_entity.id
_entity.type
_entity.pdbx_description
1 polymer ?
#
loop_
_entity_poly.entity_id
_entity_poly.type
_entity_poly.pdbx_seq_one_letter_code
_entity_poly.pdbx_strand_id
1 'polypeptide(L)'
;MWNKLTGFARRNKAEGSESRLREPRSGNTTIAIETAREVLTARRLERTFCAELLGVNSFINSVNPLERRVMKRVDRVSGKGADIAALVPRVPKAVPGLMQSFSDETRSGDQLAAEISRDAVLLGNVLRFANSPFYARREPITGIEHALALLGRDGLRALTARAVFRPLLKGHTDHFSKLAGPPLWQQAEHCAVACEYLARRNGMPVFDAFVAGLIHRAGYRVVARVLGEEYQGGDAPRSAVFRDWLIERMPVLSWRVAREWGLPVAVTESLKGLGQAENGVGSPRLTGIVFAAARLSELFVLSRTGRIRGEIKRFSCRINGELADCCGACYAEMSKLDKPV
;
A
#
# COMPACT_ATOMS: atom_id res chain seq x y z
N MET A 1 -6.85 -0.18 -67.26
CA MET A 1 -8.06 -0.36 -68.06
C MET A 1 -9.27 -0.16 -67.18
N TRP A 2 -9.93 0.95 -67.45
CA TRP A 2 -11.34 1.28 -67.27
C TRP A 2 -11.89 1.30 -65.84
N ASN A 3 -12.13 2.46 -65.22
CA ASN A 3 -12.93 3.66 -65.51
C ASN A 3 -14.45 3.49 -65.27
N LYS A 4 -14.92 4.35 -64.31
CA LYS A 4 -16.15 5.18 -64.35
C LYS A 4 -17.49 4.44 -64.22
N LEU A 5 -18.41 4.91 -63.42
CA LEU A 5 -19.27 6.12 -63.50
C LEU A 5 -20.17 6.15 -62.23
N THR A 6 -20.14 7.21 -61.45
CA THR A 6 -21.12 8.31 -61.35
C THR A 6 -22.59 7.94 -61.09
N GLY A 7 -23.12 8.46 -59.99
CA GLY A 7 -24.24 9.34 -60.16
C GLY A 7 -25.25 9.46 -59.05
N PHE A 8 -25.33 10.65 -58.43
CA PHE A 8 -26.55 11.41 -57.98
C PHE A 8 -27.43 10.83 -56.86
N ALA A 9 -27.34 11.37 -55.70
CA ALA A 9 -28.08 12.50 -55.07
C ALA A 9 -29.61 12.26 -54.78
N ARG A 10 -30.00 12.36 -53.54
CA ARG A 10 -30.84 13.39 -52.93
C ARG A 10 -31.28 13.03 -51.52
N ARG A 11 -31.01 13.94 -50.63
CA ARG A 11 -31.73 14.45 -49.44
C ARG A 11 -32.93 13.64 -48.92
N ASN A 12 -32.89 13.29 -47.62
CA ASN A 12 -33.90 13.84 -46.71
C ASN A 12 -33.37 13.87 -45.28
N LYS A 13 -33.65 15.00 -44.63
CA LYS A 13 -33.45 15.33 -43.21
C LYS A 13 -34.30 14.40 -42.33
N ALA A 14 -33.72 13.90 -41.25
CA ALA A 14 -34.41 13.72 -39.99
C ALA A 14 -33.39 13.93 -38.86
N GLU A 15 -33.70 14.88 -38.04
CA GLU A 15 -32.99 15.27 -36.82
C GLU A 15 -33.05 14.13 -35.82
N GLY A 16 -31.89 13.68 -35.36
CA GLY A 16 -31.74 12.81 -34.20
C GLY A 16 -30.52 13.30 -33.41
N SER A 17 -30.81 13.94 -32.30
CA SER A 17 -29.85 14.49 -31.37
C SER A 17 -28.93 13.44 -30.82
N GLU A 18 -27.75 13.26 -31.40
CA GLU A 18 -26.59 12.62 -30.77
C GLU A 18 -26.00 13.58 -29.74
N SER A 19 -26.35 13.37 -28.49
CA SER A 19 -25.60 13.93 -27.37
C SER A 19 -24.18 13.38 -27.39
N ARG A 20 -23.27 14.12 -28.03
CA ARG A 20 -21.84 13.93 -27.90
C ARG A 20 -21.49 14.11 -26.42
N LEU A 21 -21.26 13.03 -25.72
CA LEU A 21 -20.56 13.02 -24.44
C LEU A 21 -19.17 13.66 -24.69
N ARG A 22 -19.05 14.92 -24.30
CA ARG A 22 -17.76 15.60 -24.24
C ARG A 22 -16.87 14.81 -23.29
N GLU A 23 -15.79 14.26 -23.82
CA GLU A 23 -14.68 13.76 -23.00
C GLU A 23 -14.22 14.90 -22.08
N PRO A 24 -14.11 14.67 -20.76
CA PRO A 24 -13.55 15.68 -19.87
C PRO A 24 -12.05 15.79 -20.17
N ARG A 25 -11.65 16.93 -20.71
CA ARG A 25 -10.26 17.41 -20.72
C ARG A 25 -9.87 17.72 -19.28
N SER A 26 -9.18 16.82 -18.61
CA SER A 26 -8.14 17.06 -17.61
C SER A 26 -7.78 15.72 -16.97
N GLY A 27 -6.48 15.45 -16.87
CA GLY A 27 -5.88 14.16 -16.54
C GLY A 27 -6.13 13.66 -15.12
N ASN A 28 -7.34 13.29 -14.80
CA ASN A 28 -7.67 12.51 -13.61
C ASN A 28 -7.76 11.05 -14.04
N THR A 29 -6.70 10.26 -13.81
CA THR A 29 -6.77 8.81 -13.93
C THR A 29 -7.66 8.31 -12.80
N THR A 30 -8.92 8.09 -13.12
CA THR A 30 -9.87 7.49 -12.22
C THR A 30 -9.65 5.99 -12.25
N ILE A 31 -9.19 5.39 -11.15
CA ILE A 31 -9.35 3.96 -10.94
C ILE A 31 -10.83 3.77 -10.62
N ALA A 32 -11.59 3.43 -11.64
CA ALA A 32 -13.00 3.09 -11.47
C ALA A 32 -13.09 1.59 -11.19
N ILE A 33 -13.60 1.24 -10.03
CA ILE A 33 -13.93 -0.13 -9.68
C ILE A 33 -15.44 -0.23 -9.76
N GLU A 34 -15.93 -0.96 -10.76
CA GLU A 34 -17.35 -1.20 -10.91
C GLU A 34 -17.79 -2.27 -9.91
N THR A 35 -18.50 -1.88 -8.88
CA THR A 35 -19.40 -2.76 -8.14
C THR A 35 -20.76 -2.73 -8.83
N ALA A 36 -21.60 -3.73 -8.61
CA ALA A 36 -22.87 -3.91 -9.34
C ALA A 36 -23.83 -2.70 -9.33
N ARG A 37 -23.52 -1.61 -8.61
CA ARG A 37 -24.31 -0.36 -8.49
C ARG A 37 -23.54 0.94 -8.30
N GLU A 38 -22.19 0.96 -8.08
CA GLU A 38 -21.46 2.20 -7.81
C GLU A 38 -20.03 2.16 -8.41
N VAL A 39 -19.64 3.28 -9.02
CA VAL A 39 -18.25 3.51 -9.43
C VAL A 39 -17.46 3.97 -8.21
N LEU A 40 -16.50 3.15 -7.76
CA LEU A 40 -15.57 3.51 -6.68
C LEU A 40 -14.34 4.18 -7.27
N THR A 41 -14.08 5.42 -6.88
CA THR A 41 -12.84 6.12 -7.27
C THR A 41 -11.71 5.78 -6.29
N ALA A 42 -10.46 5.88 -6.76
CA ALA A 42 -9.27 5.72 -5.91
C ALA A 42 -9.34 6.61 -4.66
N ARG A 43 -9.76 7.87 -4.84
CA ARG A 43 -9.90 8.83 -3.75
C ARG A 43 -11.00 8.44 -2.74
N ARG A 44 -12.08 7.83 -3.19
CA ARG A 44 -13.13 7.31 -2.29
C ARG A 44 -12.61 6.14 -1.46
N LEU A 45 -11.83 5.24 -2.05
CA LEU A 45 -11.19 4.13 -1.32
C LEU A 45 -10.23 4.66 -0.24
N GLU A 46 -9.34 5.58 -0.59
CA GLU A 46 -8.43 6.20 0.37
C GLU A 46 -9.15 6.87 1.53
N ARG A 47 -10.19 7.65 1.24
CA ARG A 47 -11.00 8.32 2.26
C ARG A 47 -11.69 7.33 3.18
N THR A 48 -12.25 6.24 2.63
CA THR A 48 -12.90 5.20 3.41
C THR A 48 -11.89 4.43 4.26
N PHE A 49 -10.72 4.13 3.70
CA PHE A 49 -9.66 3.46 4.48
C PHE A 49 -9.09 4.38 5.57
N CYS A 50 -8.95 5.67 5.30
CA CYS A 50 -8.57 6.63 6.32
C CYS A 50 -9.59 6.71 7.48
N ALA A 51 -10.89 6.59 7.19
CA ALA A 51 -11.92 6.47 8.22
C ALA A 51 -11.72 5.24 9.11
N GLU A 52 -11.33 4.12 8.52
CA GLU A 52 -10.98 2.88 9.24
C GLU A 52 -9.79 3.09 10.17
N LEU A 53 -8.71 3.74 9.68
CA LEU A 53 -7.52 4.03 10.49
C LEU A 53 -7.81 4.98 11.67
N LEU A 54 -8.74 5.92 11.48
CA LEU A 54 -9.13 6.89 12.52
C LEU A 54 -10.25 6.36 13.43
N GLY A 55 -10.84 5.22 13.12
CA GLY A 55 -11.96 4.64 13.88
C GLY A 55 -13.24 5.45 13.80
N VAL A 56 -13.47 6.20 12.70
CA VAL A 56 -14.63 7.08 12.54
C VAL A 56 -15.61 6.56 11.49
N ASN A 57 -16.90 6.79 11.72
CA ASN A 57 -17.95 6.40 10.78
C ASN A 57 -18.40 7.56 9.89
N SER A 58 -18.24 8.80 10.37
CA SER A 58 -18.59 10.00 9.64
C SER A 58 -17.62 11.13 9.94
N PHE A 59 -17.39 12.00 8.96
CA PHE A 59 -16.55 13.18 9.10
C PHE A 59 -17.40 14.44 9.21
N ILE A 60 -16.89 15.40 10.01
CA ILE A 60 -17.42 16.74 10.15
C ILE A 60 -16.55 17.76 9.41
N ASN A 61 -17.06 18.95 9.14
CA ASN A 61 -16.29 19.98 8.41
C ASN A 61 -15.38 20.82 9.32
N SER A 62 -15.65 20.86 10.65
CA SER A 62 -14.90 21.67 11.59
C SER A 62 -13.66 20.95 12.09
N VAL A 63 -12.51 21.62 12.05
CA VAL A 63 -11.22 21.12 12.55
C VAL A 63 -11.14 21.41 14.05
N ASN A 64 -10.89 20.37 14.86
CA ASN A 64 -10.75 20.52 16.30
C ASN A 64 -9.34 20.99 16.71
N PRO A 65 -9.11 21.42 17.98
CA PRO A 65 -7.81 21.90 18.44
C PRO A 65 -6.70 20.85 18.35
N LEU A 66 -6.99 19.56 18.62
CA LEU A 66 -6.02 18.47 18.50
C LEU A 66 -5.54 18.33 17.05
N GLU A 67 -6.46 18.26 16.10
CA GLU A 67 -6.13 18.16 14.68
C GLU A 67 -5.22 19.30 14.22
N ARG A 68 -5.52 20.54 14.63
CA ARG A 68 -4.67 21.73 14.30
C ARG A 68 -3.25 21.58 14.86
N ARG A 69 -3.09 21.13 16.11
CA ARG A 69 -1.75 20.94 16.70
C ARG A 69 -0.99 19.84 15.97
N VAL A 70 -1.64 18.70 15.70
CA VAL A 70 -1.04 17.56 15.01
C VAL A 70 -0.61 17.95 13.59
N MET A 71 -1.49 18.57 12.79
CA MET A 71 -1.19 19.06 11.45
C MET A 71 0.04 19.97 11.46
N LYS A 72 0.03 20.99 12.31
CA LYS A 72 1.15 21.96 12.44
C LYS A 72 2.46 21.28 12.83
N ARG A 73 2.43 20.33 13.76
CA ARG A 73 3.63 19.63 14.23
C ARG A 73 4.18 18.69 13.16
N VAL A 74 3.32 17.90 12.52
CA VAL A 74 3.71 16.98 11.44
C VAL A 74 4.20 17.76 10.22
N ASP A 75 3.56 18.86 9.82
CA ASP A 75 4.02 19.69 8.70
C ASP A 75 5.41 20.26 8.97
N ARG A 76 5.71 20.66 10.21
CA ARG A 76 7.04 21.14 10.60
C ARG A 76 8.11 20.08 10.41
N VAL A 77 7.87 18.84 10.87
CA VAL A 77 8.83 17.73 10.73
C VAL A 77 8.85 17.12 9.33
N SER A 78 7.85 17.41 8.51
CA SER A 78 7.80 16.99 7.10
C SER A 78 8.54 17.94 6.16
N GLY A 79 8.92 19.15 6.61
CA GLY A 79 9.63 20.16 5.84
C GLY A 79 11.03 19.71 5.40
N LYS A 80 11.59 20.41 4.39
CA LYS A 80 12.98 20.18 3.95
C LYS A 80 13.96 20.45 5.10
N GLY A 81 14.90 19.51 5.32
CA GLY A 81 15.92 19.64 6.38
C GLY A 81 15.43 19.39 7.81
N ALA A 82 14.16 19.10 8.01
CA ALA A 82 13.65 18.76 9.34
C ALA A 82 14.04 17.33 9.74
N ASP A 83 14.34 17.16 11.02
CA ASP A 83 14.65 15.83 11.60
C ASP A 83 13.35 15.11 11.97
N ILE A 84 13.09 13.99 11.28
CA ILE A 84 11.97 13.10 11.57
C ILE A 84 12.38 11.91 12.46
N ALA A 85 13.69 11.69 12.64
CA ALA A 85 14.23 10.50 13.32
C ALA A 85 13.63 10.30 14.73
N ALA A 86 13.37 11.38 15.46
CA ALA A 86 12.76 11.31 16.79
C ALA A 86 11.33 10.75 16.80
N LEU A 87 10.61 10.86 15.68
CA LEU A 87 9.22 10.39 15.54
C LEU A 87 9.11 9.04 14.83
N VAL A 88 10.17 8.58 14.17
CA VAL A 88 10.19 7.31 13.46
C VAL A 88 10.54 6.16 14.42
N PRO A 89 9.82 5.03 14.40
CA PRO A 89 10.22 3.86 15.15
C PRO A 89 11.63 3.41 14.75
N ARG A 90 12.45 3.07 15.74
CA ARG A 90 13.81 2.58 15.46
C ARG A 90 13.77 1.16 14.90
N VAL A 91 14.52 0.91 13.84
CA VAL A 91 14.80 -0.44 13.34
C VAL A 91 16.10 -0.98 13.97
N PRO A 92 16.22 -2.31 14.16
CA PRO A 92 17.52 -2.90 14.51
C PRO A 92 18.61 -2.51 13.50
N LYS A 93 19.82 -2.30 13.97
CA LYS A 93 20.95 -1.82 13.13
C LYS A 93 21.27 -2.72 11.93
N ALA A 94 20.99 -4.03 12.06
CA ALA A 94 21.20 -4.99 10.98
C ALA A 94 20.18 -4.87 9.82
N VAL A 95 19.01 -4.28 10.05
CA VAL A 95 17.89 -4.27 9.08
C VAL A 95 18.24 -3.57 7.76
N PRO A 96 18.87 -2.38 7.74
CA PRO A 96 19.21 -1.73 6.48
C PRO A 96 20.10 -2.60 5.58
N GLY A 97 21.19 -3.15 6.13
CA GLY A 97 22.10 -4.04 5.38
C GLY A 97 21.39 -5.32 4.91
N LEU A 98 20.56 -5.90 5.76
CA LEU A 98 19.77 -7.08 5.44
C LEU A 98 18.79 -6.82 4.29
N MET A 99 18.08 -5.70 4.30
CA MET A 99 17.14 -5.36 3.23
C MET A 99 17.86 -5.12 1.90
N GLN A 100 19.04 -4.47 1.93
CA GLN A 100 19.88 -4.31 0.74
C GLN A 100 20.40 -5.65 0.23
N SER A 101 20.87 -6.52 1.13
CA SER A 101 21.29 -7.88 0.80
C SER A 101 20.17 -8.70 0.17
N PHE A 102 18.94 -8.52 0.63
CA PHE A 102 17.77 -9.20 0.10
C PHE A 102 17.34 -8.68 -1.27
N SER A 103 17.65 -7.45 -1.62
CA SER A 103 17.43 -6.90 -2.95
C SER A 103 18.40 -7.43 -3.99
N ASP A 104 19.54 -7.99 -3.55
CA ASP A 104 20.52 -8.63 -4.43
C ASP A 104 20.03 -10.02 -4.86
N GLU A 105 19.62 -10.16 -6.11
CA GLU A 105 19.08 -11.40 -6.67
C GLU A 105 20.15 -12.48 -6.89
N THR A 106 21.43 -12.13 -6.84
CA THR A 106 22.56 -13.09 -7.00
C THR A 106 22.81 -13.90 -5.74
N ARG A 107 22.35 -13.46 -4.58
CA ARG A 107 22.54 -14.13 -3.30
C ARG A 107 21.77 -15.44 -3.19
N SER A 108 22.44 -16.48 -2.71
CA SER A 108 21.82 -17.79 -2.44
C SER A 108 20.92 -17.75 -1.20
N GLY A 109 19.99 -18.70 -1.10
CA GLY A 109 19.15 -18.86 0.09
C GLY A 109 19.97 -19.13 1.36
N ASP A 110 21.04 -19.93 1.25
CA ASP A 110 21.94 -20.25 2.37
C ASP A 110 22.69 -19.04 2.88
N GLN A 111 23.15 -18.16 1.98
CA GLN A 111 23.80 -16.90 2.37
C GLN A 111 22.83 -15.99 3.15
N LEU A 112 21.56 -15.92 2.72
CA LEU A 112 20.52 -15.15 3.41
C LEU A 112 20.17 -15.77 4.76
N ALA A 113 20.06 -17.09 4.83
CA ALA A 113 19.81 -17.81 6.09
C ALA A 113 20.96 -17.57 7.10
N ALA A 114 22.22 -17.66 6.64
CA ALA A 114 23.38 -17.38 7.48
C ALA A 114 23.40 -15.93 7.98
N GLU A 115 22.98 -14.96 7.16
CA GLU A 115 22.89 -13.55 7.54
C GLU A 115 21.83 -13.31 8.61
N ILE A 116 20.63 -13.92 8.47
CA ILE A 116 19.56 -13.85 9.47
C ILE A 116 20.01 -14.48 10.80
N SER A 117 20.76 -15.60 10.74
CA SER A 117 21.21 -16.35 11.91
C SER A 117 22.26 -15.61 12.75
N ARG A 118 22.92 -14.57 12.20
CA ARG A 118 23.89 -13.73 12.94
C ARG A 118 23.24 -12.84 13.99
N ASP A 119 21.94 -12.55 13.84
CA ASP A 119 21.17 -11.78 14.82
C ASP A 119 20.15 -12.68 15.50
N ALA A 120 20.42 -13.10 16.72
CA ALA A 120 19.56 -14.01 17.49
C ALA A 120 18.16 -13.44 17.74
N VAL A 121 18.01 -12.13 17.86
CA VAL A 121 16.71 -11.46 18.05
C VAL A 121 15.91 -11.51 16.77
N LEU A 122 16.56 -11.22 15.63
CA LEU A 122 15.95 -11.32 14.31
C LEU A 122 15.53 -12.76 14.01
N LEU A 123 16.44 -13.72 14.21
CA LEU A 123 16.15 -15.14 14.02
C LEU A 123 14.95 -15.58 14.86
N GLY A 124 14.93 -15.26 16.15
CA GLY A 124 13.80 -15.56 17.04
C GLY A 124 12.48 -14.95 16.56
N ASN A 125 12.52 -13.71 16.04
CA ASN A 125 11.34 -13.05 15.48
C ASN A 125 10.87 -13.73 14.19
N VAL A 126 11.80 -14.10 13.31
CA VAL A 126 11.49 -14.81 12.05
C VAL A 126 10.86 -16.17 12.34
N LEU A 127 11.45 -16.96 13.22
CA LEU A 127 10.93 -18.28 13.59
C LEU A 127 9.56 -18.19 14.29
N ARG A 128 9.38 -17.22 15.19
CA ARG A 128 8.08 -16.96 15.82
C ARG A 128 7.02 -16.56 14.79
N PHE A 129 7.38 -15.76 13.80
CA PHE A 129 6.48 -15.37 12.73
C PHE A 129 6.17 -16.55 11.80
N ALA A 130 7.18 -17.35 11.46
CA ALA A 130 7.03 -18.58 10.68
C ALA A 130 6.08 -19.59 11.31
N ASN A 131 6.04 -19.64 12.64
CA ASN A 131 5.16 -20.52 13.43
C ASN A 131 3.85 -19.82 13.86
N SER A 132 3.56 -18.63 13.35
CA SER A 132 2.28 -17.99 13.62
C SER A 132 1.12 -18.72 12.91
N PRO A 133 -0.13 -18.57 13.37
CA PRO A 133 -1.30 -19.19 12.73
C PRO A 133 -1.42 -18.91 11.23
N PHE A 134 -0.82 -17.83 10.76
CA PHE A 134 -0.77 -17.46 9.35
C PHE A 134 0.07 -18.42 8.48
N TYR A 135 1.16 -18.96 9.04
CA TYR A 135 2.02 -19.96 8.39
C TYR A 135 1.86 -21.35 9.01
N ALA A 136 0.85 -21.53 9.92
CA ALA A 136 0.67 -22.76 10.67
C ALA A 136 0.68 -23.98 9.75
N ARG A 137 1.58 -24.89 10.03
CA ARG A 137 1.75 -26.18 9.36
C ARG A 137 1.59 -27.30 10.38
N ARG A 138 1.46 -28.54 9.90
CA ARG A 138 1.37 -29.72 10.80
C ARG A 138 2.61 -29.83 11.70
N GLU A 139 3.78 -29.43 11.18
CA GLU A 139 5.03 -29.45 11.93
C GLU A 139 5.59 -28.02 12.07
N PRO A 140 6.04 -27.64 13.27
CA PRO A 140 6.62 -26.33 13.51
C PRO A 140 7.97 -26.19 12.81
N ILE A 141 8.26 -24.99 12.33
CA ILE A 141 9.55 -24.64 11.76
C ILE A 141 10.56 -24.47 12.91
N THR A 142 11.58 -25.30 12.94
CA THR A 142 12.56 -25.40 14.07
C THR A 142 13.83 -24.58 13.83
N GLY A 143 14.12 -24.20 12.58
CA GLY A 143 15.31 -23.44 12.24
C GLY A 143 15.16 -22.69 10.93
N ILE A 144 16.15 -21.82 10.64
CA ILE A 144 16.09 -21.00 9.44
C ILE A 144 16.32 -21.82 8.17
N GLU A 145 17.13 -22.86 8.23
CA GLU A 145 17.37 -23.81 7.14
C GLU A 145 16.08 -24.57 6.81
N HIS A 146 15.32 -24.95 7.84
CA HIS A 146 14.01 -25.56 7.66
C HIS A 146 13.01 -24.56 7.03
N ALA A 147 13.04 -23.31 7.47
CA ALA A 147 12.25 -22.25 6.84
C ALA A 147 12.63 -22.05 5.36
N LEU A 148 13.95 -22.05 5.05
CA LEU A 148 14.45 -21.93 3.70
C LEU A 148 14.02 -23.11 2.82
N ALA A 149 14.14 -24.33 3.32
CA ALA A 149 13.73 -25.55 2.59
C ALA A 149 12.23 -25.55 2.25
N LEU A 150 11.39 -25.06 3.16
CA LEU A 150 9.94 -25.04 2.99
C LEU A 150 9.40 -23.88 2.15
N LEU A 151 10.02 -22.70 2.29
CA LEU A 151 9.52 -21.45 1.70
C LEU A 151 10.32 -21.01 0.47
N GLY A 152 11.49 -21.57 0.29
CA GLY A 152 12.45 -21.12 -0.69
C GLY A 152 13.07 -19.75 -0.34
N ARG A 153 13.96 -19.28 -1.20
CA ARG A 153 14.67 -18.00 -1.02
C ARG A 153 13.72 -16.82 -0.91
N ASP A 154 12.79 -16.69 -1.85
CA ASP A 154 11.88 -15.54 -1.91
C ASP A 154 10.89 -15.56 -0.75
N GLY A 155 10.41 -16.74 -0.36
CA GLY A 155 9.57 -16.90 0.83
C GLY A 155 10.29 -16.50 2.12
N LEU A 156 11.57 -16.86 2.26
CA LEU A 156 12.39 -16.48 3.42
C LEU A 156 12.60 -14.96 3.49
N ARG A 157 12.87 -14.30 2.36
CA ARG A 157 12.98 -12.84 2.27
C ARG A 157 11.68 -12.16 2.72
N ALA A 158 10.55 -12.60 2.15
CA ALA A 158 9.22 -12.05 2.47
C ALA A 158 8.85 -12.28 3.94
N LEU A 159 9.12 -13.47 4.48
CA LEU A 159 8.92 -13.81 5.88
C LEU A 159 9.72 -12.89 6.80
N THR A 160 10.99 -12.70 6.49
CA THR A 160 11.89 -11.85 7.28
C THR A 160 11.45 -10.40 7.26
N ALA A 161 11.09 -9.86 6.09
CA ALA A 161 10.57 -8.50 5.99
C ALA A 161 9.29 -8.31 6.84
N ARG A 162 8.36 -9.28 6.81
CA ARG A 162 7.17 -9.26 7.68
C ARG A 162 7.55 -9.28 9.16
N ALA A 163 8.47 -10.15 9.57
CA ALA A 163 8.89 -10.26 10.96
C ALA A 163 9.52 -8.95 11.49
N VAL A 164 10.26 -8.25 10.63
CA VAL A 164 10.87 -6.95 10.94
C VAL A 164 9.84 -5.83 11.01
N PHE A 165 8.98 -5.68 9.99
CA PHE A 165 8.13 -4.50 9.87
C PHE A 165 6.81 -4.59 10.64
N ARG A 166 6.32 -5.80 10.94
CA ARG A 166 5.07 -5.97 11.68
C ARG A 166 5.02 -5.23 13.02
N PRO A 167 6.01 -5.37 13.93
CA PRO A 167 6.00 -4.65 15.20
C PRO A 167 6.09 -3.13 15.00
N LEU A 168 6.82 -2.68 13.98
CA LEU A 168 6.99 -1.27 13.67
C LEU A 168 5.68 -0.63 13.16
N LEU A 169 4.93 -1.35 12.32
CA LEU A 169 3.67 -0.86 11.75
C LEU A 169 2.49 -1.00 12.70
N LYS A 170 2.39 -2.09 13.47
CA LYS A 170 1.31 -2.26 14.44
C LYS A 170 1.35 -1.24 15.60
N GLY A 171 2.56 -0.82 16.02
CA GLY A 171 2.73 0.06 17.18
C GLY A 171 2.36 -0.60 18.50
N HIS A 172 2.60 0.07 19.63
CA HIS A 172 2.63 -0.65 20.89
C HIS A 172 1.68 -0.18 21.99
N THR A 173 1.54 1.11 22.28
CA THR A 173 0.97 1.51 23.58
C THR A 173 -0.09 2.58 23.52
N ASP A 174 0.02 3.52 22.62
CA ASP A 174 -0.93 4.64 22.56
C ASP A 174 -2.27 4.25 21.90
N HIS A 175 -3.30 5.02 22.22
CA HIS A 175 -4.67 4.79 21.72
C HIS A 175 -4.75 4.71 20.19
N PHE A 176 -4.14 5.65 19.49
CA PHE A 176 -4.23 5.74 18.02
C PHE A 176 -3.43 4.66 17.32
N SER A 177 -2.30 4.23 17.90
CA SER A 177 -1.53 3.09 17.41
C SER A 177 -2.26 1.77 17.59
N LYS A 178 -2.96 1.58 18.70
CA LYS A 178 -3.78 0.38 18.94
C LYS A 178 -4.98 0.33 18.00
N LEU A 179 -5.60 1.47 17.74
CA LEU A 179 -6.75 1.58 16.86
C LEU A 179 -6.38 1.29 15.41
N ALA A 180 -5.38 1.98 14.88
CA ALA A 180 -4.98 1.89 13.47
C ALA A 180 -4.06 0.70 13.16
N GLY A 181 -3.35 0.17 14.15
CA GLY A 181 -2.33 -0.87 13.93
C GLY A 181 -2.84 -2.12 13.23
N PRO A 182 -3.95 -2.73 13.65
CA PRO A 182 -4.49 -3.92 12.98
C PRO A 182 -4.89 -3.66 11.53
N PRO A 183 -5.74 -2.67 11.17
CA PRO A 183 -6.12 -2.44 9.78
C PRO A 183 -4.94 -1.96 8.92
N LEU A 184 -4.01 -1.17 9.49
CA LEU A 184 -2.80 -0.74 8.80
C LEU A 184 -1.91 -1.93 8.42
N TRP A 185 -1.69 -2.85 9.38
CA TRP A 185 -0.89 -4.04 9.12
C TRP A 185 -1.57 -4.96 8.10
N GLN A 186 -2.86 -5.22 8.26
CA GLN A 186 -3.60 -6.06 7.34
C GLN A 186 -3.52 -5.53 5.90
N GLN A 187 -3.78 -4.24 5.71
CA GLN A 187 -3.68 -3.62 4.39
C GLN A 187 -2.25 -3.65 3.84
N ALA A 188 -1.22 -3.46 4.69
CA ALA A 188 0.18 -3.53 4.30
C ALA A 188 0.57 -4.93 3.79
N GLU A 189 0.14 -6.00 4.46
CA GLU A 189 0.40 -7.38 4.01
C GLU A 189 -0.26 -7.68 2.67
N HIS A 190 -1.53 -7.32 2.50
CA HIS A 190 -2.22 -7.51 1.22
C HIS A 190 -1.60 -6.68 0.11
N CYS A 191 -1.19 -5.44 0.40
CA CYS A 191 -0.49 -4.59 -0.56
C CYS A 191 0.85 -5.20 -0.98
N ALA A 192 1.62 -5.74 -0.04
CA ALA A 192 2.89 -6.39 -0.33
C ALA A 192 2.73 -7.60 -1.26
N VAL A 193 1.73 -8.46 -1.01
CA VAL A 193 1.42 -9.62 -1.88
C VAL A 193 0.94 -9.17 -3.26
N ALA A 194 0.12 -8.13 -3.31
CA ALA A 194 -0.31 -7.54 -4.59
C ALA A 194 0.88 -6.96 -5.38
N CYS A 195 1.80 -6.27 -4.70
CA CYS A 195 3.04 -5.76 -5.30
C CYS A 195 3.93 -6.88 -5.82
N GLU A 196 4.13 -7.93 -5.04
CA GLU A 196 4.88 -9.12 -5.46
C GLU A 196 4.30 -9.74 -6.73
N TYR A 197 3.00 -9.97 -6.75
CA TYR A 197 2.30 -10.56 -7.90
C TYR A 197 2.44 -9.68 -9.15
N LEU A 198 2.16 -8.39 -9.01
CA LEU A 198 2.23 -7.45 -10.14
C LEU A 198 3.66 -7.24 -10.64
N ALA A 199 4.65 -7.16 -9.74
CA ALA A 199 6.05 -7.03 -10.10
C ALA A 199 6.56 -8.24 -10.89
N ARG A 200 6.25 -9.46 -10.44
CA ARG A 200 6.61 -10.72 -11.12
C ARG A 200 6.09 -10.76 -12.55
N ARG A 201 4.85 -10.33 -12.77
CA ARG A 201 4.25 -10.31 -14.11
C ARG A 201 4.79 -9.21 -15.01
N ASN A 202 5.36 -8.16 -14.45
CA ASN A 202 5.89 -7.02 -15.19
C ASN A 202 7.43 -6.98 -15.26
N GLY A 203 8.12 -8.06 -14.86
CA GLY A 203 9.57 -8.15 -14.88
C GLY A 203 10.27 -7.11 -14.01
N MET A 204 9.64 -6.74 -12.87
CA MET A 204 10.19 -5.78 -11.92
C MET A 204 10.83 -6.48 -10.73
N PRO A 205 11.77 -5.83 -9.99
CA PRO A 205 12.37 -6.39 -8.79
C PRO A 205 11.29 -6.76 -7.75
N VAL A 206 11.09 -8.07 -7.58
CA VAL A 206 9.94 -8.63 -6.82
C VAL A 206 10.04 -8.29 -5.35
N PHE A 207 11.24 -8.45 -4.76
CA PHE A 207 11.44 -8.17 -3.34
C PHE A 207 11.30 -6.69 -3.01
N ASP A 208 11.86 -5.79 -3.84
CA ASP A 208 11.72 -4.34 -3.64
C ASP A 208 10.25 -3.91 -3.75
N ALA A 209 9.50 -4.48 -4.70
CA ALA A 209 8.08 -4.24 -4.82
C ALA A 209 7.31 -4.71 -3.57
N PHE A 210 7.63 -5.90 -3.07
CA PHE A 210 7.05 -6.44 -1.85
C PHE A 210 7.29 -5.53 -0.64
N VAL A 211 8.55 -5.10 -0.42
CA VAL A 211 8.90 -4.21 0.69
C VAL A 211 8.23 -2.85 0.52
N ALA A 212 8.24 -2.26 -0.68
CA ALA A 212 7.56 -1.00 -0.95
C ALA A 212 6.06 -1.08 -0.63
N GLY A 213 5.39 -2.17 -1.03
CA GLY A 213 4.00 -2.45 -0.68
C GLY A 213 3.77 -2.59 0.82
N LEU A 214 4.70 -3.24 1.54
CA LEU A 214 4.58 -3.45 2.98
C LEU A 214 4.67 -2.14 3.78
N ILE A 215 5.48 -1.20 3.33
CA ILE A 215 5.76 0.04 4.09
C ILE A 215 5.17 1.32 3.50
N HIS A 216 4.38 1.24 2.40
CA HIS A 216 3.87 2.44 1.71
C HIS A 216 3.04 3.37 2.61
N ARG A 217 2.53 2.90 3.74
CA ARG A 217 1.81 3.68 4.76
C ARG A 217 2.56 3.80 6.09
N ALA A 218 3.85 3.51 6.12
CA ALA A 218 4.66 3.61 7.34
C ALA A 218 4.65 5.03 7.95
N GLY A 219 4.43 6.05 7.12
CA GLY A 219 4.25 7.43 7.55
C GLY A 219 3.12 7.65 8.57
N TYR A 220 2.10 6.76 8.59
CA TYR A 220 1.06 6.82 9.62
C TYR A 220 1.61 6.68 11.04
N ARG A 221 2.73 5.96 11.21
CA ARG A 221 3.37 5.81 12.51
C ARG A 221 3.85 7.13 13.12
N VAL A 222 4.32 8.05 12.27
CA VAL A 222 4.70 9.41 12.67
C VAL A 222 3.47 10.18 13.16
N VAL A 223 2.38 10.11 12.39
CA VAL A 223 1.13 10.80 12.74
C VAL A 223 0.50 10.22 14.01
N ALA A 224 0.44 8.88 14.12
CA ALA A 224 -0.10 8.20 15.31
C ALA A 224 0.68 8.55 16.57
N ARG A 225 2.01 8.63 16.47
CA ARG A 225 2.86 9.06 17.60
C ARG A 225 2.57 10.50 18.01
N VAL A 226 2.52 11.43 17.06
CA VAL A 226 2.18 12.82 17.35
C VAL A 226 0.79 12.94 17.93
N LEU A 227 -0.19 12.19 17.42
CA LEU A 227 -1.53 12.10 17.99
C LEU A 227 -1.49 11.63 19.43
N GLY A 228 -0.75 10.57 19.74
CA GLY A 228 -0.62 10.05 21.11
C GLY A 228 0.02 11.04 22.08
N GLU A 229 1.02 11.80 21.63
CA GLU A 229 1.70 12.82 22.44
C GLU A 229 0.85 14.09 22.66
N GLU A 230 0.02 14.47 21.68
CA GLU A 230 -0.82 15.68 21.73
C GLU A 230 -2.22 15.42 22.35
N TYR A 231 -2.63 14.16 22.44
CA TYR A 231 -3.96 13.80 22.94
C TYR A 231 -4.03 13.83 24.47
N GLN A 232 -4.81 14.74 24.98
CA GLN A 232 -5.04 14.92 26.42
C GLN A 232 -6.47 14.52 26.85
N GLY A 233 -7.14 13.70 26.02
CA GLY A 233 -8.57 13.44 26.15
C GLY A 233 -9.41 14.42 25.33
N GLY A 234 -10.70 14.15 25.20
CA GLY A 234 -11.63 14.98 24.43
C GLY A 234 -11.85 14.48 23.00
N ASP A 235 -12.08 15.40 22.06
CA ASP A 235 -12.44 15.08 20.69
C ASP A 235 -11.28 14.44 19.91
N ALA A 236 -11.47 13.19 19.47
CA ALA A 236 -10.56 12.51 18.54
C ALA A 236 -10.64 13.14 17.13
N PRO A 237 -9.63 12.87 16.25
CA PRO A 237 -9.66 13.36 14.89
C PRO A 237 -10.86 12.81 14.11
N ARG A 238 -11.71 13.72 13.59
CA ARG A 238 -12.89 13.36 12.80
C ARG A 238 -13.27 14.41 11.73
N SER A 239 -12.37 15.38 11.43
CA SER A 239 -12.68 16.35 10.39
C SER A 239 -12.32 15.83 9.00
N ALA A 240 -13.12 16.22 7.99
CA ALA A 240 -12.82 15.94 6.59
C ALA A 240 -11.50 16.61 6.16
N VAL A 241 -11.19 17.78 6.74
CA VAL A 241 -9.95 18.51 6.48
C VAL A 241 -8.73 17.71 6.98
N PHE A 242 -8.79 17.19 8.21
CA PHE A 242 -7.71 16.37 8.77
C PHE A 242 -7.51 15.09 7.96
N ARG A 243 -8.60 14.41 7.57
CA ARG A 243 -8.55 13.22 6.72
C ARG A 243 -7.85 13.50 5.40
N ASP A 244 -8.26 14.55 4.68
CA ASP A 244 -7.71 14.85 3.35
C ASP A 244 -6.25 15.31 3.45
N TRP A 245 -5.90 16.10 4.47
CA TRP A 245 -4.52 16.43 4.82
C TRP A 245 -3.68 15.16 5.12
N LEU A 246 -4.21 14.22 5.91
CA LEU A 246 -3.52 12.97 6.23
C LEU A 246 -3.21 12.15 4.97
N ILE A 247 -4.18 12.03 4.06
CA ILE A 247 -4.01 11.34 2.77
C ILE A 247 -2.89 11.99 1.95
N GLU A 248 -2.87 13.30 1.87
CA GLU A 248 -1.86 14.06 1.10
C GLU A 248 -0.45 13.96 1.71
N ARG A 249 -0.35 13.90 3.04
CA ARG A 249 0.94 13.79 3.75
C ARG A 249 1.51 12.39 3.78
N MET A 250 0.69 11.36 3.65
CA MET A 250 1.09 9.97 3.82
C MET A 250 2.25 9.53 2.92
N PRO A 251 2.25 9.79 1.60
CA PRO A 251 3.37 9.37 0.75
C PRO A 251 4.71 10.00 1.15
N VAL A 252 4.71 11.30 1.45
CA VAL A 252 5.92 12.03 1.85
C VAL A 252 6.47 11.50 3.17
N LEU A 253 5.60 11.26 4.15
CA LEU A 253 6.00 10.71 5.45
C LEU A 253 6.53 9.29 5.28
N SER A 254 5.88 8.44 4.48
CA SER A 254 6.31 7.06 4.25
C SER A 254 7.67 7.00 3.54
N TRP A 255 7.91 7.86 2.55
CA TRP A 255 9.21 8.03 1.93
C TRP A 255 10.30 8.43 2.93
N ARG A 256 10.02 9.41 3.82
CA ARG A 256 10.99 9.84 4.83
C ARG A 256 11.28 8.75 5.86
N VAL A 257 10.27 8.00 6.28
CA VAL A 257 10.42 6.84 7.16
C VAL A 257 11.29 5.77 6.51
N ALA A 258 11.05 5.46 5.23
CA ALA A 258 11.85 4.48 4.48
C ALA A 258 13.32 4.91 4.35
N ARG A 259 13.58 6.20 4.16
CA ARG A 259 14.95 6.74 4.15
C ARG A 259 15.63 6.65 5.51
N GLU A 260 14.91 6.99 6.56
CA GLU A 260 15.41 6.89 7.95
C GLU A 260 15.74 5.44 8.31
N TRP A 261 14.97 4.49 7.77
CA TRP A 261 15.23 3.05 7.94
C TRP A 261 16.35 2.52 7.03
N GLY A 262 16.97 3.35 6.19
CA GLY A 262 18.07 2.96 5.30
C GLY A 262 17.67 1.90 4.27
N LEU A 263 16.42 1.93 3.80
CA LEU A 263 15.91 0.93 2.86
C LEU A 263 16.48 1.14 1.44
N PRO A 264 16.44 0.09 0.57
CA PRO A 264 16.96 0.15 -0.78
C PRO A 264 16.44 1.35 -1.59
N VAL A 265 17.28 1.88 -2.48
CA VAL A 265 16.97 3.06 -3.29
C VAL A 265 15.71 2.84 -4.14
N ALA A 266 15.55 1.65 -4.72
CA ALA A 266 14.35 1.32 -5.52
C ALA A 266 13.06 1.46 -4.70
N VAL A 267 13.08 1.00 -3.44
CA VAL A 267 11.96 1.12 -2.50
C VAL A 267 11.70 2.59 -2.17
N THR A 268 12.74 3.34 -1.78
CA THR A 268 12.56 4.75 -1.37
C THR A 268 12.09 5.63 -2.52
N GLU A 269 12.65 5.48 -3.73
CA GLU A 269 12.21 6.26 -4.90
C GLU A 269 10.80 5.89 -5.36
N SER A 270 10.38 4.64 -5.21
CA SER A 270 8.99 4.26 -5.51
C SER A 270 7.99 4.96 -4.59
N LEU A 271 8.31 5.07 -3.29
CA LEU A 271 7.46 5.77 -2.32
C LEU A 271 7.45 7.28 -2.52
N LYS A 272 8.59 7.87 -2.90
CA LYS A 272 8.68 9.28 -3.28
C LYS A 272 7.79 9.58 -4.48
N GLY A 273 7.81 8.71 -5.47
CA GLY A 273 6.96 8.79 -6.65
C GLY A 273 5.46 8.81 -6.32
N LEU A 274 5.01 8.09 -5.29
CA LEU A 274 3.60 8.12 -4.85
C LEU A 274 3.13 9.51 -4.44
N GLY A 275 4.02 10.33 -3.87
CA GLY A 275 3.70 11.71 -3.47
C GLY A 275 3.71 12.72 -4.63
N GLN A 276 4.28 12.34 -5.77
CA GLN A 276 4.40 13.18 -6.96
C GLN A 276 3.42 12.80 -8.06
N ALA A 277 2.92 11.57 -8.02
CA ALA A 277 2.02 11.02 -9.02
C ALA A 277 0.59 11.52 -8.79
N GLU A 278 0.14 12.43 -9.61
CA GLU A 278 -1.31 12.58 -9.81
C GLU A 278 -1.83 11.31 -10.49
N ASN A 279 -2.38 10.41 -9.68
CA ASN A 279 -3.05 9.18 -10.11
C ASN A 279 -2.18 8.07 -10.76
N GLY A 280 -0.87 8.03 -10.49
CA GLY A 280 0.01 6.96 -10.97
C GLY A 280 0.36 6.98 -12.47
N VAL A 281 -0.18 7.92 -13.24
CA VAL A 281 0.12 8.08 -14.67
C VAL A 281 1.46 8.77 -14.86
N GLY A 282 2.32 8.21 -15.73
CA GLY A 282 3.67 8.74 -15.99
C GLY A 282 4.70 8.46 -14.90
N SER A 283 4.31 7.74 -13.86
CA SER A 283 5.22 7.35 -12.77
C SER A 283 6.16 6.21 -13.18
N PRO A 284 7.36 6.10 -12.54
CA PRO A 284 8.19 4.93 -12.66
C PRO A 284 7.38 3.63 -12.46
N ARG A 285 7.69 2.57 -13.21
CA ARG A 285 6.90 1.32 -13.20
C ARG A 285 6.64 0.77 -11.80
N LEU A 286 7.63 0.81 -10.91
CA LEU A 286 7.49 0.33 -9.53
C LEU A 286 6.49 1.19 -8.71
N THR A 287 6.52 2.52 -8.88
CA THR A 287 5.54 3.43 -8.27
C THR A 287 4.11 3.09 -8.72
N GLY A 288 3.92 2.84 -10.02
CA GLY A 288 2.63 2.44 -10.57
C GLY A 288 2.12 1.12 -9.97
N ILE A 289 3.01 0.14 -9.79
CA ILE A 289 2.69 -1.15 -9.15
C ILE A 289 2.25 -0.92 -7.69
N VAL A 290 3.00 -0.14 -6.92
CA VAL A 290 2.66 0.14 -5.50
C VAL A 290 1.34 0.89 -5.40
N PHE A 291 1.10 1.86 -6.29
CA PHE A 291 -0.17 2.60 -6.34
C PHE A 291 -1.36 1.67 -6.60
N ALA A 292 -1.26 0.79 -7.61
CA ALA A 292 -2.27 -0.20 -7.94
C ALA A 292 -2.55 -1.16 -6.79
N ALA A 293 -1.48 -1.74 -6.25
CA ALA A 293 -1.55 -2.67 -5.15
C ALA A 293 -2.17 -2.05 -3.89
N ALA A 294 -1.86 -0.79 -3.60
CA ALA A 294 -2.46 -0.05 -2.49
C ALA A 294 -3.98 0.09 -2.65
N ARG A 295 -4.47 0.42 -3.84
CA ARG A 295 -5.92 0.52 -4.10
C ARG A 295 -6.62 -0.83 -4.01
N LEU A 296 -6.01 -1.88 -4.57
CA LEU A 296 -6.56 -3.24 -4.50
C LEU A 296 -6.64 -3.76 -3.07
N SER A 297 -5.60 -3.54 -2.28
CA SER A 297 -5.57 -3.98 -0.88
C SER A 297 -6.51 -3.18 0.02
N GLU A 298 -6.69 -1.89 -0.20
CA GLU A 298 -7.73 -1.10 0.49
C GLU A 298 -9.12 -1.64 0.21
N LEU A 299 -9.42 -1.88 -1.06
CA LEU A 299 -10.70 -2.45 -1.45
C LEU A 299 -10.92 -3.83 -0.81
N PHE A 300 -9.87 -4.67 -0.81
CA PHE A 300 -9.92 -5.99 -0.19
C PHE A 300 -10.27 -5.90 1.29
N VAL A 301 -9.55 -5.09 2.06
CA VAL A 301 -9.78 -4.93 3.49
C VAL A 301 -11.17 -4.32 3.76
N LEU A 302 -11.55 -3.26 3.05
CA LEU A 302 -12.82 -2.58 3.24
C LEU A 302 -14.03 -3.44 2.86
N SER A 303 -13.89 -4.34 1.90
CA SER A 303 -14.95 -5.30 1.56
C SER A 303 -15.17 -6.32 2.69
N ARG A 304 -14.10 -6.75 3.34
CA ARG A 304 -14.17 -7.72 4.44
C ARG A 304 -14.68 -7.13 5.76
N THR A 305 -14.36 -5.86 6.01
CA THR A 305 -14.89 -5.15 7.18
C THR A 305 -16.34 -4.64 6.98
N GLY A 306 -16.92 -4.90 5.81
CA GLY A 306 -18.29 -4.46 5.49
C GLY A 306 -18.44 -2.94 5.27
N ARG A 307 -17.33 -2.21 5.21
CA ARG A 307 -17.32 -0.75 4.92
C ARG A 307 -17.71 -0.45 3.48
N ILE A 308 -17.45 -1.40 2.57
CA ILE A 308 -17.91 -1.36 1.19
C ILE A 308 -18.85 -2.55 0.98
N ARG A 309 -20.10 -2.26 0.61
CA ARG A 309 -21.12 -3.29 0.33
C ARG A 309 -21.18 -3.55 -1.17
N GLY A 310 -21.19 -4.82 -1.56
CA GLY A 310 -21.39 -5.29 -2.91
C GLY A 310 -20.42 -6.43 -3.26
N GLU A 311 -20.87 -7.38 -4.08
CA GLU A 311 -19.98 -8.38 -4.67
C GLU A 311 -19.06 -7.67 -5.66
N ILE A 312 -17.78 -7.75 -5.41
CA ILE A 312 -16.74 -7.23 -6.28
C ILE A 312 -16.59 -8.20 -7.44
N LYS A 313 -17.49 -8.12 -8.42
CA LYS A 313 -17.56 -9.07 -9.55
C LYS A 313 -16.57 -8.76 -10.67
N ARG A 314 -16.09 -7.52 -10.79
CA ARG A 314 -15.13 -7.11 -11.82
C ARG A 314 -14.27 -5.97 -11.31
N PHE A 315 -12.97 -6.24 -11.20
CA PHE A 315 -11.97 -5.21 -11.03
C PHE A 315 -11.46 -4.82 -12.42
N SER A 316 -11.71 -3.61 -12.85
CA SER A 316 -10.92 -3.01 -13.92
C SER A 316 -10.04 -1.94 -13.30
N CYS A 317 -8.78 -2.27 -13.01
CA CYS A 317 -7.76 -1.28 -12.72
C CYS A 317 -7.25 -0.73 -14.04
N ARG A 318 -7.74 0.41 -14.47
CA ARG A 318 -7.10 1.16 -15.56
C ARG A 318 -5.89 1.91 -14.98
N ILE A 319 -4.81 1.17 -14.76
CA ILE A 319 -3.50 1.75 -14.53
C ILE A 319 -2.70 1.42 -15.79
N ASN A 320 -2.50 2.42 -16.64
CA ASN A 320 -1.73 2.30 -17.88
C ASN A 320 -2.06 1.03 -18.69
N GLY A 321 -3.33 0.77 -18.99
CA GLY A 321 -3.79 -0.29 -19.89
C GLY A 321 -3.28 -1.73 -19.62
N GLU A 322 -2.04 -1.87 -19.21
CA GLU A 322 -1.31 -3.13 -19.05
C GLU A 322 -1.57 -3.88 -17.74
N LEU A 323 -2.02 -3.19 -16.68
CA LEU A 323 -2.27 -3.80 -15.38
C LEU A 323 -3.72 -4.24 -15.15
N ALA A 324 -4.63 -3.88 -16.06
CA ALA A 324 -6.07 -4.12 -15.92
C ALA A 324 -6.42 -5.61 -15.82
N ASP A 325 -5.76 -6.45 -16.60
CA ASP A 325 -6.05 -7.89 -16.68
C ASP A 325 -5.54 -8.69 -15.47
N CYS A 326 -4.71 -8.07 -14.63
CA CYS A 326 -4.09 -8.75 -13.49
C CYS A 326 -4.89 -8.61 -12.18
N CYS A 327 -5.89 -7.73 -12.12
CA CYS A 327 -6.55 -7.38 -10.85
C CYS A 327 -7.32 -8.53 -10.20
N GLY A 328 -8.04 -9.32 -10.99
CA GLY A 328 -8.78 -10.49 -10.49
C GLY A 328 -7.87 -11.56 -9.89
N ALA A 329 -6.76 -11.88 -10.59
CA ALA A 329 -5.77 -12.83 -10.13
C ALA A 329 -5.01 -12.30 -8.90
N CYS A 330 -4.69 -11.00 -8.87
CA CYS A 330 -4.09 -10.34 -7.72
C CYS A 330 -4.99 -10.43 -6.47
N TYR A 331 -6.31 -10.24 -6.65
CA TYR A 331 -7.28 -10.41 -5.56
C TYR A 331 -7.30 -11.85 -5.03
N ALA A 332 -7.22 -12.85 -5.93
CA ALA A 332 -7.13 -14.25 -5.54
C ALA A 332 -5.85 -14.56 -4.73
N GLU A 333 -4.70 -13.97 -5.10
CA GLU A 333 -3.46 -14.09 -4.32
C GLU A 333 -3.60 -13.47 -2.92
N MET A 334 -4.18 -12.27 -2.82
CA MET A 334 -4.45 -11.65 -1.52
C MET A 334 -5.37 -12.51 -0.65
N SER A 335 -6.36 -13.18 -1.24
CA SER A 335 -7.31 -14.04 -0.51
C SER A 335 -6.66 -15.27 0.12
N LYS A 336 -5.48 -15.69 -0.36
CA LYS A 336 -4.72 -16.80 0.25
C LYS A 336 -4.20 -16.44 1.63
N LEU A 337 -3.93 -15.15 1.90
CA LEU A 337 -3.49 -14.67 3.21
C LEU A 337 -4.52 -14.89 4.33
N ASP A 338 -5.79 -14.94 3.99
CA ASP A 338 -6.90 -15.04 4.96
C ASP A 338 -7.42 -16.48 5.16
N LYS A 339 -6.89 -17.42 4.40
CA LYS A 339 -7.28 -18.84 4.60
C LYS A 339 -6.48 -19.42 5.76
N PRO A 340 -7.12 -19.99 6.77
CA PRO A 340 -6.40 -20.86 7.70
C PRO A 340 -5.81 -22.02 6.88
N VAL A 341 -4.53 -22.30 7.09
CA VAL A 341 -3.82 -23.44 6.50
C VAL A 341 -4.30 -24.72 7.15
#